data_07e18ef406b02cf9ce21a4d243aa2207
#
_entry.id   07e18ef406b02cf9ce21a4d243aa2207
#
_cell.length_a   1.000
_cell.length_b   1.000
_cell.length_c   1.000
_cell.angle_alpha   90.00
_cell.angle_beta   90.00
_cell.angle_gamma   90.00
#
_symmetry.space_group_name_H-M   'P 1'
#
loop_
_entity.id
_entity.type
_entity.pdbx_description
1 polymer ?
#
loop_
_entity_poly.entity_id
_entity_poly.type
_entity_poly.pdbx_seq_one_letter_code
_entity_poly.pdbx_strand_id
1 'polypeptide(L)'
;MNPRPTFVRDLMTPDVVTLDRNEKLVVADDVMRLGRIRHLPIVDSDGSLAGIVSQRDLFHSGLLKALGYGTHAQANMLDLLSVKEAMKTEVVTTTPDTPLVEAAKLMIERKIGCLVVLDGQKIAGILTEGDFVKLVAEG
;
A
#
# COMPACT_ATOMS: atom_id res chain seq x y z
N MET A 1 5.16 22.63 -22.22
CA MET A 1 3.93 21.89 -21.89
C MET A 1 4.29 20.43 -21.61
N ASN A 2 3.99 19.95 -20.42
CA ASN A 2 4.27 18.56 -20.07
C ASN A 2 3.25 17.65 -20.75
N PRO A 3 3.70 16.55 -21.37
CA PRO A 3 2.76 15.60 -21.96
C PRO A 3 1.86 15.01 -20.87
N ARG A 4 0.64 14.66 -21.26
CA ARG A 4 -0.25 13.95 -20.34
C ARG A 4 0.29 12.57 -20.03
N PRO A 5 0.19 12.10 -18.78
CA PRO A 5 0.55 10.74 -18.43
C PRO A 5 -0.24 9.74 -19.28
N THR A 6 0.45 8.78 -19.86
CA THR A 6 -0.13 7.75 -20.73
C THR A 6 -0.02 6.37 -20.13
N PHE A 7 1.07 6.12 -19.42
CA PHE A 7 1.37 4.83 -18.82
C PHE A 7 1.46 4.93 -17.30
N VAL A 8 1.33 3.79 -16.66
CA VAL A 8 1.45 3.71 -15.19
C VAL A 8 2.74 4.37 -14.69
N ARG A 9 3.87 4.13 -15.37
CA ARG A 9 5.16 4.72 -14.98
C ARG A 9 5.16 6.25 -14.96
N ASP A 10 4.28 6.87 -15.74
CA ASP A 10 4.21 8.33 -15.83
C ASP A 10 3.53 8.96 -14.62
N LEU A 11 2.73 8.19 -13.88
CA LEU A 11 1.94 8.68 -12.76
C LEU A 11 2.30 8.02 -11.43
N MET A 12 2.82 6.81 -11.44
CA MET A 12 3.14 6.07 -10.22
C MET A 12 4.13 6.84 -9.33
N THR A 13 4.07 6.56 -8.04
CA THR A 13 5.10 7.00 -7.10
C THR A 13 6.22 5.96 -7.12
N PRO A 14 7.44 6.32 -7.58
CA PRO A 14 8.60 5.42 -7.50
C PRO A 14 9.18 5.40 -6.09
N ASP A 15 10.19 4.60 -5.86
CA ASP A 15 10.90 4.53 -4.57
C ASP A 15 9.96 4.22 -3.41
N VAL A 16 9.17 3.17 -3.59
CA VAL A 16 8.16 2.78 -2.61
C VAL A 16 8.82 2.29 -1.33
N VAL A 17 8.34 2.80 -0.20
CA VAL A 17 8.71 2.26 1.10
C VAL A 17 8.06 0.90 1.27
N THR A 18 8.83 -0.09 1.64
CA THR A 18 8.35 -1.45 1.91
C THR A 18 8.80 -1.90 3.29
N LEU A 19 8.11 -2.89 3.84
CA LEU A 19 8.52 -3.53 5.10
C LEU A 19 8.56 -5.04 4.92
N ASP A 20 9.44 -5.69 5.66
CA ASP A 20 9.51 -7.14 5.73
C ASP A 20 8.28 -7.67 6.47
N ARG A 21 7.77 -8.82 6.04
CA ARG A 21 6.58 -9.44 6.61
C ARG A 21 6.69 -9.75 8.11
N ASN A 22 7.90 -9.91 8.61
CA ASN A 22 8.17 -10.21 10.02
C ASN A 22 8.36 -8.97 10.87
N GLU A 23 8.29 -7.78 10.25
CA GLU A 23 8.38 -6.52 10.99
C GLU A 23 7.16 -6.34 11.89
N LYS A 24 7.33 -5.58 12.97
CA LYS A 24 6.23 -5.31 13.90
C LYS A 24 5.21 -4.36 13.29
N LEU A 25 3.96 -4.58 13.63
CA LEU A 25 2.85 -3.76 13.12
C LEU A 25 2.97 -2.30 13.56
N VAL A 26 3.53 -2.04 14.75
CA VAL A 26 3.78 -0.67 15.23
C VAL A 26 4.73 0.09 14.30
N VAL A 27 5.69 -0.59 13.68
CA VAL A 27 6.60 0.04 12.72
C VAL A 27 5.83 0.48 11.47
N ALA A 28 4.89 -0.34 11.00
CA ALA A 28 4.02 0.02 9.87
C ALA A 28 3.20 1.27 10.20
N ASP A 29 2.64 1.34 11.41
CA ASP A 29 1.89 2.51 11.88
C ASP A 29 2.75 3.77 11.85
N ASP A 30 3.96 3.69 12.39
CA ASP A 30 4.90 4.81 12.41
C ASP A 30 5.27 5.28 11.00
N VAL A 31 5.57 4.33 10.10
CA VAL A 31 5.95 4.64 8.72
C VAL A 31 4.79 5.32 7.98
N MET A 32 3.57 4.82 8.14
CA MET A 32 2.40 5.41 7.49
C MET A 32 2.12 6.81 8.02
N ARG A 33 2.21 7.00 9.33
CA ARG A 33 1.93 8.29 9.96
C ARG A 33 2.98 9.33 9.61
N LEU A 34 4.26 8.97 9.73
CA LEU A 34 5.37 9.90 9.46
C LEU A 34 5.51 10.20 7.97
N GLY A 35 5.29 9.19 7.12
CA GLY A 35 5.38 9.34 5.67
C GLY A 35 4.10 9.86 5.02
N ARG A 36 3.01 9.96 5.76
CA ARG A 36 1.68 10.35 5.26
C ARG A 36 1.23 9.45 4.12
N ILE A 37 1.50 8.16 4.24
CA ILE A 37 1.10 7.16 3.26
C ILE A 37 0.04 6.25 3.85
N ARG A 38 -0.84 5.72 3.01
CA ARG A 38 -1.97 4.89 3.45
C ARG A 38 -1.84 3.43 3.03
N HIS A 39 -0.86 3.12 2.20
CA HIS A 39 -0.65 1.79 1.65
C HIS A 39 0.83 1.47 1.74
N LEU A 40 1.14 0.27 2.21
CA LEU A 40 2.51 -0.14 2.45
C LEU A 40 2.69 -1.56 1.91
N PRO A 41 3.42 -1.73 0.80
CA PRO A 41 3.74 -3.06 0.30
C PRO A 41 4.65 -3.81 1.27
N ILE A 42 4.37 -5.07 1.45
CA ILE A 42 5.09 -5.95 2.35
C ILE A 42 5.86 -6.98 1.53
N VAL A 43 7.10 -7.22 1.89
CA VAL A 43 8.00 -8.09 1.14
C VAL A 43 8.50 -9.25 1.99
N ASP A 44 8.90 -10.31 1.30
CA ASP A 44 9.65 -11.42 1.89
C ASP A 44 11.13 -11.05 1.99
N SER A 45 11.91 -11.90 2.62
CA SER A 45 13.35 -11.67 2.83
C SER A 45 14.13 -11.52 1.53
N ASP A 46 13.63 -12.07 0.42
CA ASP A 46 14.24 -11.93 -0.91
C ASP A 46 13.80 -10.67 -1.66
N GLY A 47 12.97 -9.85 -1.03
CA GLY A 47 12.45 -8.62 -1.64
C GLY A 47 11.20 -8.79 -2.49
N SER A 48 10.70 -10.03 -2.65
CA SER A 48 9.49 -10.26 -3.43
C SER A 48 8.24 -9.81 -2.67
N LEU A 49 7.22 -9.39 -3.42
CA LEU A 49 5.96 -8.92 -2.85
C LEU A 49 5.25 -10.06 -2.11
N ALA A 50 4.99 -9.85 -0.82
CA ALA A 50 4.28 -10.81 0.03
C ALA A 50 2.83 -10.39 0.30
N GLY A 51 2.58 -9.09 0.37
CA GLY A 51 1.25 -8.58 0.68
C GLY A 51 1.23 -7.07 0.70
N ILE A 52 0.13 -6.53 1.19
CA ILE A 52 -0.04 -5.09 1.35
C ILE A 52 -0.82 -4.80 2.63
N VAL A 53 -0.41 -3.74 3.33
CA VAL A 53 -1.12 -3.24 4.51
C VAL A 53 -1.60 -1.84 4.19
N SER A 54 -2.89 -1.59 4.41
CA SER A 54 -3.46 -0.26 4.34
C SER A 54 -3.63 0.31 5.74
N GLN A 55 -3.81 1.63 5.81
CA GLN A 55 -4.13 2.29 7.08
C GLN A 55 -5.41 1.69 7.69
N ARG A 56 -6.38 1.34 6.83
CA ARG A 56 -7.62 0.70 7.27
C ARG A 56 -7.36 -0.68 7.87
N ASP A 57 -6.49 -1.49 7.25
CA ASP A 57 -6.13 -2.81 7.75
C ASP A 57 -5.48 -2.72 9.12
N LEU A 58 -4.61 -1.74 9.30
CA LEU A 58 -3.93 -1.48 10.56
C LEU A 58 -4.91 -1.12 11.68
N PHE A 59 -5.80 -0.20 11.37
CA PHE A 59 -6.83 0.25 12.31
C PHE A 59 -7.76 -0.92 12.68
N HIS A 60 -8.21 -1.68 11.68
CA HIS A 60 -9.14 -2.79 11.88
C HIS A 60 -8.51 -3.89 12.76
N SER A 61 -7.27 -4.26 12.50
CA SER A 61 -6.56 -5.25 13.30
C SER A 61 -6.39 -4.80 14.75
N GLY A 62 -6.01 -3.55 14.95
CA GLY A 62 -5.87 -2.99 16.29
C GLY A 62 -7.20 -2.93 17.03
N LEU A 63 -8.27 -2.52 16.35
CA LEU A 63 -9.59 -2.41 16.94
C LEU A 63 -10.15 -3.78 17.34
N LEU A 64 -10.10 -4.75 16.45
CA LEU A 64 -10.61 -6.09 16.73
C LEU A 64 -9.89 -6.75 17.90
N LYS A 65 -8.58 -6.60 17.97
CA LYS A 65 -7.78 -7.19 19.05
C LYS A 65 -8.01 -6.47 20.37
N ALA A 66 -8.31 -5.17 20.33
CA ALA A 66 -8.51 -4.36 21.54
C ALA A 66 -9.90 -4.44 22.14
N LEU A 67 -10.89 -4.98 21.41
CA LEU A 67 -12.30 -4.99 21.84
C LEU A 67 -12.55 -5.63 23.19
N GLY A 68 -11.70 -6.56 23.63
CA GLY A 68 -11.83 -7.23 24.91
C GLY A 68 -10.95 -6.65 26.01
N TYR A 69 -10.08 -5.67 25.74
CA TYR A 69 -9.00 -5.28 26.62
C TYR A 69 -8.90 -3.78 26.91
N GLY A 70 -9.63 -2.93 26.18
CA GLY A 70 -9.55 -1.48 26.35
C GLY A 70 -8.47 -0.80 25.53
N THR A 71 -8.37 0.53 25.68
CA THR A 71 -7.52 1.37 24.81
C THR A 71 -6.02 1.15 24.97
N HIS A 72 -5.56 0.85 26.17
CA HIS A 72 -4.14 0.56 26.41
C HIS A 72 -3.72 -0.74 25.70
N ALA A 73 -4.62 -1.70 25.61
CA ALA A 73 -4.34 -2.96 24.94
C ALA A 73 -4.16 -2.79 23.44
N GLN A 74 -4.81 -1.81 22.81
CA GLN A 74 -4.63 -1.55 21.39
C GLN A 74 -3.19 -1.19 21.06
N ALA A 75 -2.59 -0.28 21.83
CA ALA A 75 -1.20 0.12 21.65
C ALA A 75 -0.25 -1.06 21.87
N ASN A 76 -0.52 -1.88 22.91
CA ASN A 76 0.28 -3.07 23.19
C ASN A 76 0.14 -4.13 22.11
N MET A 77 -1.04 -4.28 21.51
CA MET A 77 -1.27 -5.24 20.43
C MET A 77 -0.49 -4.88 19.17
N LEU A 78 -0.43 -3.59 18.83
CA LEU A 78 0.37 -3.14 17.68
C LEU A 78 1.86 -3.46 17.88
N ASP A 79 2.34 -3.46 19.11
CA ASP A 79 3.72 -3.80 19.42
C ASP A 79 3.98 -5.30 19.42
N LEU A 80 2.96 -6.13 19.66
CA LEU A 80 3.06 -7.57 19.70
C LEU A 80 2.81 -8.26 18.36
N LEU A 81 2.05 -7.61 17.46
CA LEU A 81 1.68 -8.19 16.18
C LEU A 81 2.72 -7.92 15.11
N SER A 82 2.90 -8.89 14.21
CA SER A 82 3.70 -8.73 13.00
C SER A 82 2.83 -8.20 11.86
N VAL A 83 3.47 -7.54 10.91
CA VAL A 83 2.82 -7.02 9.71
C VAL A 83 2.07 -8.12 8.95
N LYS A 84 2.66 -9.31 8.87
CA LYS A 84 2.05 -10.46 8.17
C LYS A 84 0.69 -10.86 8.74
N GLU A 85 0.39 -10.52 9.99
CA GLU A 85 -0.89 -10.85 10.61
C GLU A 85 -2.00 -9.89 10.22
N ALA A 86 -1.66 -8.73 9.68
CA ALA A 86 -2.64 -7.71 9.23
C ALA A 86 -2.68 -7.54 7.72
N MET A 87 -1.65 -7.97 7.00
CA MET A 87 -1.54 -7.76 5.55
C MET A 87 -2.56 -8.59 4.78
N LYS A 88 -2.97 -8.05 3.64
CA LYS A 88 -3.71 -8.81 2.63
C LYS A 88 -2.68 -9.44 1.70
N THR A 89 -2.85 -10.72 1.42
CA THR A 89 -1.95 -11.47 0.53
C THR A 89 -2.37 -11.40 -0.93
N GLU A 90 -3.66 -11.12 -1.20
CA GLU A 90 -4.15 -10.92 -2.54
C GLU A 90 -3.92 -9.46 -2.93
N VAL A 91 -2.80 -9.21 -3.59
CA VAL A 91 -2.42 -7.86 -4.03
C VAL A 91 -2.69 -7.75 -5.52
N VAL A 92 -3.45 -6.74 -5.91
CA VAL A 92 -3.68 -6.45 -7.32
C VAL A 92 -2.49 -5.64 -7.81
N THR A 93 -1.85 -6.10 -8.87
CA THR A 93 -0.63 -5.49 -9.41
C THR A 93 -0.84 -5.02 -10.83
N THR A 94 0.06 -4.17 -11.28
CA THR A 94 0.13 -3.70 -12.65
C THR A 94 1.61 -3.59 -13.06
N THR A 95 1.87 -3.16 -14.27
CA THR A 95 3.23 -2.97 -14.76
C THR A 95 3.47 -1.51 -15.15
N PRO A 96 4.75 -1.07 -15.24
CA PRO A 96 5.03 0.31 -15.65
C PRO A 96 4.51 0.64 -17.05
N ASP A 97 4.44 -0.34 -17.94
CA ASP A 97 4.02 -0.14 -19.34
C ASP A 97 2.52 -0.29 -19.54
N THR A 98 1.76 -0.58 -18.51
CA THR A 98 0.30 -0.67 -18.62
C THR A 98 -0.26 0.71 -18.92
N PRO A 99 -1.17 0.83 -19.90
CA PRO A 99 -1.84 2.09 -20.14
C PRO A 99 -2.56 2.57 -18.88
N LEU A 100 -2.42 3.85 -18.58
CA LEU A 100 -2.97 4.43 -17.35
C LEU A 100 -4.49 4.26 -17.26
N VAL A 101 -5.18 4.35 -18.40
CA VAL A 101 -6.63 4.13 -18.47
C VAL A 101 -7.01 2.72 -18.03
N GLU A 102 -6.23 1.72 -18.42
CA GLU A 102 -6.47 0.34 -18.01
C GLU A 102 -6.28 0.15 -16.51
N ALA A 103 -5.25 0.76 -15.96
CA ALA A 103 -5.00 0.73 -14.52
C ALA A 103 -6.15 1.37 -13.75
N ALA A 104 -6.64 2.52 -14.21
CA ALA A 104 -7.77 3.21 -13.61
C ALA A 104 -9.04 2.35 -13.64
N LYS A 105 -9.32 1.70 -14.77
CA LYS A 105 -10.47 0.81 -14.91
C LYS A 105 -10.37 -0.39 -13.96
N LEU A 106 -9.18 -0.95 -13.80
CA LEU A 106 -8.93 -2.05 -12.88
C LEU A 106 -9.23 -1.65 -11.44
N MET A 107 -8.81 -0.46 -11.03
CA MET A 107 -9.08 0.06 -9.69
C MET A 107 -10.58 0.23 -9.44
N ILE A 108 -11.31 0.75 -10.43
CA ILE A 108 -12.76 0.91 -10.35
C ILE A 108 -13.45 -0.45 -10.28
N GLU A 109 -13.08 -1.37 -11.16
CA GLU A 109 -13.67 -2.70 -11.24
C GLU A 109 -13.46 -3.52 -9.98
N ARG A 110 -12.26 -3.48 -9.43
CA ARG A 110 -11.89 -4.20 -8.21
C ARG A 110 -12.23 -3.44 -6.93
N LYS A 111 -12.67 -2.19 -7.04
CA LYS A 111 -13.01 -1.31 -5.90
C LYS A 111 -11.84 -1.20 -4.91
N ILE A 112 -10.67 -0.92 -5.45
CA ILE A 112 -9.43 -0.78 -4.67
C ILE A 112 -8.82 0.58 -4.89
N GLY A 113 -8.12 1.09 -3.87
CA GLY A 113 -7.49 2.40 -3.91
C GLY A 113 -6.02 2.40 -4.27
N CYS A 114 -5.45 1.24 -4.59
CA CYS A 114 -4.02 1.10 -4.77
C CYS A 114 -3.68 -0.08 -5.66
N LEU A 115 -2.69 0.11 -6.53
CA LEU A 115 -2.06 -0.96 -7.32
C LEU A 115 -0.57 -0.94 -7.02
N VAL A 116 0.01 -2.10 -6.77
CA VAL A 116 1.47 -2.24 -6.69
C VAL A 116 1.99 -2.43 -8.11
N VAL A 117 2.98 -1.64 -8.48
CA VAL A 117 3.57 -1.68 -9.82
C VAL A 117 4.80 -2.57 -9.77
N LEU A 118 4.78 -3.65 -10.53
CA LEU A 118 5.88 -4.61 -10.61
C LEU A 118 6.57 -4.53 -11.95
N ASP A 119 7.89 -4.48 -11.91
CA ASP A 119 8.75 -4.66 -13.09
C ASP A 119 9.43 -6.01 -12.93
N GLY A 120 8.90 -7.03 -13.62
CA GLY A 120 9.25 -8.40 -13.33
C GLY A 120 8.82 -8.77 -11.91
N GLN A 121 9.76 -9.13 -11.06
CA GLN A 121 9.50 -9.44 -9.66
C GLN A 121 9.84 -8.29 -8.71
N LYS A 122 10.34 -7.18 -9.26
CA LYS A 122 10.71 -6.02 -8.45
C LYS A 122 9.55 -5.04 -8.34
N ILE A 123 9.38 -4.47 -7.16
CA ILE A 123 8.42 -3.39 -6.94
C ILE A 123 9.02 -2.11 -7.55
N ALA A 124 8.39 -1.63 -8.61
CA ALA A 124 8.84 -0.43 -9.31
C ALA A 124 8.18 0.84 -8.78
N GLY A 125 6.99 0.71 -8.19
CA GLY A 125 6.25 1.85 -7.70
C GLY A 125 4.91 1.45 -7.10
N ILE A 126 4.13 2.45 -6.77
CA ILE A 126 2.77 2.29 -6.30
C ILE A 126 1.89 3.34 -6.97
N LEU A 127 0.69 2.95 -7.36
CA LEU A 127 -0.28 3.83 -7.98
C LEU A 127 -1.52 3.87 -7.10
N THR A 128 -1.92 5.06 -6.66
CA THR A 128 -3.03 5.24 -5.74
C THR A 128 -4.09 6.18 -6.31
N GLU A 129 -5.28 6.16 -5.72
CA GLU A 129 -6.34 7.10 -6.06
C GLU A 129 -5.86 8.54 -5.94
N GLY A 130 -5.02 8.84 -4.93
CA GLY A 130 -4.45 10.17 -4.73
C GLY A 130 -3.63 10.65 -5.91
N ASP A 131 -2.95 9.75 -6.61
CA ASP A 131 -2.18 10.10 -7.79
C ASP A 131 -3.09 10.63 -8.91
N PHE A 132 -4.25 9.99 -9.10
CA PHE A 132 -5.24 10.42 -10.08
C PHE A 132 -5.89 11.74 -9.69
N VAL A 133 -6.17 11.95 -8.40
CA VAL A 133 -6.71 13.20 -7.91
C VAL A 133 -5.73 14.34 -8.16
N LYS A 134 -4.45 14.14 -7.89
CA LYS A 134 -3.41 15.12 -8.18
C LYS A 134 -3.32 15.43 -9.68
N LEU A 135 -3.41 14.40 -10.51
CA LEU A 135 -3.39 14.56 -11.96
C LEU A 135 -4.51 15.52 -12.41
N VAL A 136 -5.71 15.33 -11.92
CA VAL A 136 -6.85 16.18 -12.27
C VAL A 136 -6.67 17.59 -11.70
N ALA A 137 -6.20 17.71 -10.46
CA ALA A 137 -6.02 18.99 -9.79
C ALA A 137 -4.92 19.84 -10.44
N GLU A 138 -3.88 19.22 -10.91
CA GLU A 138 -2.70 19.89 -11.49
C GLU A 138 -2.76 19.98 -13.01
N GLY A 139 -3.63 19.22 -13.62
CA GLY A 139 -3.77 19.11 -15.06
C GLY A 139 -4.60 20.18 -15.70
#